data_f4faf4846f6416cc8739ab25b6728604
#
_entry.id   f4faf4846f6416cc8739ab25b6728604
#
_cell.length_a   1.000
_cell.length_b   1.000
_cell.length_c   1.000
_cell.angle_alpha   90.00
_cell.angle_beta   90.00
_cell.angle_gamma   90.00
#
_symmetry.space_group_name_H-M   'P 1'
#
loop_
_entity.id
_entity.type
_entity.pdbx_description
1 polymer ?
#
loop_
_entity_poly.entity_id
_entity_poly.type
_entity_poly.pdbx_seq_one_letter_code
_entity_poly.pdbx_strand_id
1 'polypeptide(L)'
;AVEGSIFVAGAVVQWLRDSINIIDKADQVGKLASGAKDQDIYFVPAFTGLGAPYWDPNARGAIFGLLRDTGREEIALAALESVGFQTRDLLEAMIKDVNGMERDHIKLRVDGGMTQSSLTMKILANLTGVEINIPDIQESTAKGVAWLAGMKIGLYNQLEAFEEEWTLKEKFSPKLSSDERDKKYEGWKKAVGRTRISA
;
A
#
# COMPACT_ATOMS: atom_id res chain seq x y z
N ALA A 1 -18.44 9.95 3.62
CA ALA A 1 -17.09 9.36 3.51
C ALA A 1 -17.17 8.09 2.67
N VAL A 2 -16.13 7.81 1.89
CA VAL A 2 -15.95 6.55 1.15
C VAL A 2 -14.80 5.81 1.82
N GLU A 3 -15.00 4.52 2.09
CA GLU A 3 -14.00 3.66 2.72
C GLU A 3 -13.69 2.47 1.81
N GLY A 4 -12.43 2.03 1.79
CA GLY A 4 -11.98 0.84 1.09
C GLY A 4 -10.91 0.11 1.89
N SER A 5 -10.81 -1.21 1.72
CA SER A 5 -9.85 -2.05 2.42
C SER A 5 -9.10 -2.95 1.47
N ILE A 6 -7.78 -3.04 1.63
CA ILE A 6 -6.96 -4.11 1.06
C ILE A 6 -6.73 -5.17 2.14
N PHE A 7 -6.80 -6.45 1.77
CA PHE A 7 -6.72 -7.53 2.75
C PHE A 7 -5.30 -7.83 3.19
N VAL A 8 -4.32 -7.60 2.31
CA VAL A 8 -2.94 -7.96 2.54
C VAL A 8 -2.02 -6.75 2.27
N ALA A 9 -1.59 -6.09 3.35
CA ALA A 9 -0.56 -5.07 3.31
C ALA A 9 0.70 -5.57 4.06
N GLY A 10 0.89 -5.22 5.33
CA GLY A 10 2.00 -5.72 6.15
C GLY A 10 2.06 -7.25 6.26
N ALA A 11 0.93 -7.94 6.10
CA ALA A 11 0.84 -9.39 6.14
C ALA A 11 1.68 -10.07 5.03
N VAL A 12 1.90 -9.44 3.88
CA VAL A 12 2.80 -10.00 2.86
C VAL A 12 4.25 -10.06 3.36
N VAL A 13 4.69 -9.05 4.11
CA VAL A 13 6.04 -9.02 4.69
C VAL A 13 6.18 -10.10 5.79
N GLN A 14 5.13 -10.30 6.60
CA GLN A 14 5.08 -11.39 7.57
C GLN A 14 5.16 -12.75 6.88
N TRP A 15 4.45 -12.94 5.78
CA TRP A 15 4.50 -14.17 4.98
C TRP A 15 5.91 -14.43 4.42
N LEU A 16 6.62 -13.42 3.91
CA LEU A 16 8.01 -13.53 3.46
C LEU A 16 8.94 -13.99 4.59
N ARG A 17 8.67 -13.58 5.83
CA ARG A 17 9.43 -13.94 7.02
C ARG A 17 9.05 -15.33 7.53
N ASP A 18 7.77 -15.55 7.81
CA ASP A 18 7.31 -16.67 8.63
C ASP A 18 7.02 -17.95 7.82
N SER A 19 6.64 -17.80 6.54
CA SER A 19 6.21 -18.91 5.71
C SER A 19 7.29 -19.37 4.72
N ILE A 20 7.97 -18.44 4.05
CA ILE A 20 8.98 -18.78 3.05
C ILE A 20 10.41 -18.43 3.47
N ASN A 21 10.58 -17.80 4.63
CA ASN A 21 11.87 -17.57 5.30
C ASN A 21 12.94 -16.88 4.43
N ILE A 22 12.54 -15.90 3.60
CA ILE A 22 13.50 -15.14 2.79
C ILE A 22 14.05 -13.90 3.49
N ILE A 23 13.46 -13.53 4.62
CA ILE A 23 13.94 -12.54 5.58
C ILE A 23 13.76 -13.06 7.00
N ASP A 24 14.63 -12.66 7.94
CA ASP A 24 14.51 -13.01 9.37
C ASP A 24 13.67 -11.98 10.15
N LYS A 25 13.69 -10.72 9.71
CA LYS A 25 12.98 -9.61 10.35
C LYS A 25 12.28 -8.75 9.30
N ALA A 26 11.12 -8.22 9.65
CA ALA A 26 10.31 -7.40 8.75
C ALA A 26 11.04 -6.14 8.23
N ASP A 27 11.90 -5.53 9.04
CA ASP A 27 12.68 -4.35 8.69
C ASP A 27 13.75 -4.62 7.60
N GLN A 28 14.13 -5.88 7.37
CA GLN A 28 15.07 -6.27 6.33
C GLN A 28 14.48 -6.24 4.92
N VAL A 29 13.14 -6.27 4.78
CA VAL A 29 12.49 -6.40 3.46
C VAL A 29 12.86 -5.28 2.50
N GLY A 30 12.91 -4.03 2.98
CA GLY A 30 13.30 -2.88 2.17
C GLY A 30 14.73 -2.96 1.65
N LYS A 31 15.67 -3.40 2.51
CA LYS A 31 17.07 -3.59 2.12
C LYS A 31 17.21 -4.73 1.11
N LEU A 32 16.51 -5.84 1.32
CA LEU A 32 16.51 -6.98 0.39
C LEU A 32 15.95 -6.55 -0.97
N ALA A 33 14.77 -5.96 -0.99
CA ALA A 33 14.11 -5.49 -2.22
C ALA A 33 14.91 -4.44 -3.00
N SER A 34 15.75 -3.63 -2.32
CA SER A 34 16.59 -2.64 -3.00
C SER A 34 17.70 -3.26 -3.86
N GLY A 35 18.00 -4.54 -3.70
CA GLY A 35 18.93 -5.31 -4.53
C GLY A 35 18.30 -5.96 -5.75
N ALA A 36 16.98 -5.84 -5.91
CA ALA A 36 16.27 -6.46 -7.02
C ALA A 36 16.66 -5.85 -8.37
N LYS A 37 16.74 -6.71 -9.39
CA LYS A 37 16.85 -6.30 -10.78
C LYS A 37 15.50 -5.78 -11.28
N ASP A 38 15.51 -4.96 -12.31
CA ASP A 38 14.27 -4.51 -12.96
C ASP A 38 13.67 -5.67 -13.79
N GLN A 39 12.66 -6.32 -13.22
CA GLN A 39 11.92 -7.43 -13.82
C GLN A 39 10.42 -7.16 -13.66
N ASP A 40 9.63 -7.51 -14.67
CA ASP A 40 8.17 -7.38 -14.63
C ASP A 40 7.54 -8.55 -13.85
N ILE A 41 7.81 -8.61 -12.54
CA ILE A 41 7.25 -9.62 -11.62
C ILE A 41 6.08 -9.01 -10.86
N TYR A 42 4.97 -9.73 -10.85
CA TYR A 42 3.75 -9.32 -10.15
C TYR A 42 3.37 -10.36 -9.11
N PHE A 43 3.35 -9.95 -7.85
CA PHE A 43 2.86 -10.79 -6.76
C PHE A 43 1.46 -10.33 -6.37
N VAL A 44 0.46 -11.16 -6.60
CA VAL A 44 -0.93 -10.96 -6.17
C VAL A 44 -1.13 -11.70 -4.84
N PRO A 45 -1.11 -11.01 -3.67
CA PRO A 45 -1.13 -11.69 -2.38
C PRO A 45 -2.57 -11.99 -1.91
N ALA A 46 -3.34 -12.68 -2.74
CA ALA A 46 -4.73 -13.05 -2.44
C ALA A 46 -4.80 -14.23 -1.46
N PHE A 47 -4.15 -14.13 -0.29
CA PHE A 47 -4.09 -15.23 0.69
C PHE A 47 -5.45 -15.61 1.24
N THR A 48 -6.37 -14.66 1.35
CA THR A 48 -7.75 -14.83 1.83
C THR A 48 -8.77 -14.31 0.82
N GLY A 49 -8.42 -14.31 -0.46
CA GLY A 49 -9.19 -13.69 -1.52
C GLY A 49 -8.74 -12.26 -1.83
N LEU A 50 -9.44 -11.62 -2.75
CA LEU A 50 -9.25 -10.22 -3.14
C LEU A 50 -10.38 -9.36 -2.56
N GLY A 51 -10.01 -8.25 -1.92
CA GLY A 51 -10.93 -7.22 -1.45
C GLY A 51 -11.39 -6.28 -2.56
N ALA A 52 -11.74 -5.06 -2.18
CA ALA A 52 -12.13 -4.02 -3.13
C ALA A 52 -11.00 -3.73 -4.14
N PRO A 53 -11.31 -3.45 -5.41
CA PRO A 53 -12.65 -3.42 -6.02
C PRO A 53 -13.13 -4.78 -6.57
N TYR A 54 -12.37 -5.84 -6.38
CA TYR A 54 -12.57 -7.14 -7.05
C TYR A 54 -13.61 -8.02 -6.36
N TRP A 55 -13.66 -8.01 -5.03
CA TRP A 55 -14.57 -8.79 -4.19
C TRP A 55 -14.62 -10.27 -4.54
N ASP A 56 -13.44 -10.89 -4.74
CA ASP A 56 -13.32 -12.31 -5.11
C ASP A 56 -12.76 -13.12 -3.92
N PRO A 57 -13.62 -13.80 -3.13
CA PRO A 57 -13.19 -14.59 -1.98
C PRO A 57 -12.49 -15.90 -2.40
N ASN A 58 -12.62 -16.31 -3.66
CA ASN A 58 -12.06 -17.56 -4.18
C ASN A 58 -10.67 -17.37 -4.79
N ALA A 59 -10.26 -16.15 -5.11
CA ALA A 59 -8.91 -15.86 -5.58
C ALA A 59 -7.86 -16.35 -4.56
N ARG A 60 -6.73 -16.84 -5.05
CA ARG A 60 -5.59 -17.25 -4.22
C ARG A 60 -4.32 -16.57 -4.69
N GLY A 61 -3.34 -16.43 -3.77
CA GLY A 61 -2.08 -15.77 -4.06
C GLY A 61 -1.33 -16.42 -5.22
N ALA A 62 -0.71 -15.58 -6.08
CA ALA A 62 0.08 -16.04 -7.22
C ALA A 62 1.22 -15.05 -7.53
N ILE A 63 2.28 -15.56 -8.11
CA ILE A 63 3.41 -14.77 -8.60
C ILE A 63 3.54 -15.02 -10.11
N PHE A 64 3.60 -13.95 -10.89
CA PHE A 64 3.71 -13.98 -12.35
C PHE A 64 4.98 -13.28 -12.82
N GLY A 65 5.50 -13.70 -13.98
CA GLY A 65 6.65 -13.05 -14.60
C GLY A 65 8.01 -13.59 -14.13
N LEU A 66 8.05 -14.77 -13.46
CA LEU A 66 9.30 -15.37 -13.01
C LEU A 66 10.22 -15.71 -14.17
N LEU A 67 11.48 -15.32 -14.05
CA LEU A 67 12.57 -15.67 -14.94
C LEU A 67 13.52 -16.66 -14.26
N ARG A 68 14.44 -17.25 -15.01
CA ARG A 68 15.40 -18.22 -14.48
C ARG A 68 16.28 -17.64 -13.35
N ASP A 69 16.57 -16.36 -13.41
CA ASP A 69 17.43 -15.64 -12.48
C ASP A 69 16.64 -14.79 -11.46
N THR A 70 15.32 -14.97 -11.39
CA THR A 70 14.49 -14.35 -10.36
C THR A 70 14.88 -14.92 -9.00
N GLY A 71 15.29 -14.07 -8.09
CA GLY A 71 15.70 -14.41 -6.73
C GLY A 71 14.75 -13.88 -5.67
N ARG A 72 15.22 -13.95 -4.44
CA ARG A 72 14.47 -13.46 -3.28
C ARG A 72 14.33 -11.94 -3.26
N GLU A 73 15.28 -11.23 -3.87
CA GLU A 73 15.28 -9.78 -3.99
C GLU A 73 14.09 -9.30 -4.83
N GLU A 74 13.88 -9.93 -5.99
CA GLU A 74 12.77 -9.64 -6.90
C GLU A 74 11.41 -10.01 -6.29
N ILE A 75 11.35 -11.14 -5.58
CA ILE A 75 10.12 -11.55 -4.87
C ILE A 75 9.79 -10.54 -3.75
N ALA A 76 10.79 -10.08 -3.00
CA ALA A 76 10.60 -9.08 -1.96
C ALA A 76 10.13 -7.73 -2.55
N LEU A 77 10.70 -7.30 -3.69
CA LEU A 77 10.26 -6.10 -4.39
C LEU A 77 8.81 -6.24 -4.86
N ALA A 78 8.46 -7.32 -5.53
CA ALA A 78 7.10 -7.58 -6.02
C ALA A 78 6.08 -7.62 -4.86
N ALA A 79 6.46 -8.14 -3.70
CA ALA A 79 5.64 -8.13 -2.51
C ALA A 79 5.38 -6.70 -1.99
N LEU A 80 6.39 -5.82 -1.97
CA LEU A 80 6.20 -4.41 -1.62
C LEU A 80 5.40 -3.65 -2.68
N GLU A 81 5.66 -3.91 -3.96
CA GLU A 81 4.89 -3.31 -5.07
C GLU A 81 3.42 -3.72 -5.03
N SER A 82 3.10 -4.94 -4.58
CA SER A 82 1.72 -5.40 -4.47
C SER A 82 0.85 -4.51 -3.56
N VAL A 83 1.44 -3.95 -2.50
CA VAL A 83 0.74 -3.02 -1.61
C VAL A 83 0.45 -1.70 -2.33
N GLY A 84 1.42 -1.20 -3.10
CA GLY A 84 1.23 0.00 -3.93
C GLY A 84 0.15 -0.19 -5.00
N PHE A 85 0.13 -1.34 -5.68
CA PHE A 85 -0.89 -1.65 -6.68
C PHE A 85 -2.28 -1.80 -6.09
N GLN A 86 -2.44 -2.53 -4.98
CA GLN A 86 -3.73 -2.65 -4.29
C GLN A 86 -4.23 -1.28 -3.80
N THR A 87 -3.34 -0.43 -3.29
CA THR A 87 -3.70 0.95 -2.91
C THR A 87 -4.15 1.75 -4.12
N ARG A 88 -3.48 1.57 -5.27
CA ARG A 88 -3.92 2.21 -6.52
C ARG A 88 -5.30 1.71 -6.96
N ASP A 89 -5.57 0.42 -6.89
CA ASP A 89 -6.90 -0.15 -7.18
C ASP A 89 -8.00 0.54 -6.38
N LEU A 90 -7.77 0.76 -5.07
CA LEU A 90 -8.72 1.47 -4.21
C LEU A 90 -8.87 2.95 -4.62
N LEU A 91 -7.77 3.63 -4.88
CA LEU A 91 -7.81 5.04 -5.30
C LEU A 91 -8.57 5.22 -6.61
N GLU A 92 -8.33 4.35 -7.61
CA GLU A 92 -9.05 4.38 -8.89
C GLU A 92 -10.56 4.14 -8.68
N ALA A 93 -10.94 3.23 -7.78
CA ALA A 93 -12.33 3.00 -7.45
C ALA A 93 -12.95 4.22 -6.75
N MET A 94 -12.29 4.78 -5.75
CA MET A 94 -12.76 5.96 -5.02
C MET A 94 -12.90 7.19 -5.92
N ILE A 95 -11.94 7.42 -6.83
CA ILE A 95 -12.01 8.53 -7.80
C ILE A 95 -13.25 8.40 -8.69
N LYS A 96 -13.62 7.17 -9.09
CA LYS A 96 -14.83 6.94 -9.88
C LYS A 96 -16.12 7.18 -9.10
N ASP A 97 -16.12 6.85 -7.82
CA ASP A 97 -17.31 6.92 -6.97
C ASP A 97 -17.58 8.34 -6.44
N VAL A 98 -16.54 9.19 -6.39
CA VAL A 98 -16.65 10.55 -5.83
C VAL A 98 -16.54 11.58 -6.95
N ASN A 99 -17.65 12.21 -7.30
CA ASN A 99 -17.68 13.28 -8.30
C ASN A 99 -16.75 14.45 -7.91
N GLY A 100 -15.89 14.85 -8.84
CA GLY A 100 -14.95 15.97 -8.65
C GLY A 100 -13.68 15.62 -7.89
N MET A 101 -13.44 14.36 -7.58
CA MET A 101 -12.16 13.91 -7.03
C MET A 101 -11.14 13.75 -8.17
N GLU A 102 -10.10 14.57 -8.17
CA GLU A 102 -9.00 14.50 -9.14
C GLU A 102 -7.73 13.99 -8.45
N ARG A 103 -6.99 13.12 -9.13
CA ARG A 103 -5.76 12.50 -8.58
C ARG A 103 -4.76 13.52 -8.06
N ASP A 104 -4.56 14.61 -8.79
CA ASP A 104 -3.54 15.62 -8.48
C ASP A 104 -3.83 16.39 -7.18
N HIS A 105 -5.06 16.35 -6.71
CA HIS A 105 -5.47 16.94 -5.43
C HIS A 105 -5.41 15.95 -4.26
N ILE A 106 -5.15 14.66 -4.53
CA ILE A 106 -5.11 13.63 -3.49
C ILE A 106 -3.74 13.62 -2.80
N LYS A 107 -3.79 13.63 -1.47
CA LYS A 107 -2.63 13.37 -0.61
C LYS A 107 -2.97 12.21 0.32
N LEU A 108 -2.15 11.17 0.34
CA LEU A 108 -2.33 10.07 1.26
C LEU A 108 -1.56 10.33 2.55
N ARG A 109 -2.27 10.34 3.67
CA ARG A 109 -1.68 10.27 5.00
C ARG A 109 -1.57 8.80 5.38
N VAL A 110 -0.38 8.33 5.71
CA VAL A 110 -0.11 6.92 6.02
C VAL A 110 0.55 6.78 7.37
N ASP A 111 0.17 5.76 8.12
CA ASP A 111 0.77 5.40 9.39
C ASP A 111 0.99 3.87 9.50
N GLY A 112 1.48 3.43 10.65
CA GLY A 112 1.72 2.02 10.92
C GLY A 112 3.12 1.53 10.53
N GLY A 113 3.40 0.26 10.82
CA GLY A 113 4.76 -0.31 10.73
C GLY A 113 5.42 -0.24 9.35
N MET A 114 4.65 -0.27 8.27
CA MET A 114 5.22 -0.18 6.91
C MET A 114 5.84 1.18 6.58
N THR A 115 5.47 2.25 7.30
CA THR A 115 6.05 3.59 7.13
C THR A 115 7.53 3.65 7.52
N GLN A 116 8.01 2.66 8.27
CA GLN A 116 9.43 2.51 8.64
C GLN A 116 10.33 2.26 7.41
N SER A 117 9.79 1.76 6.32
CA SER A 117 10.52 1.47 5.08
C SER A 117 10.38 2.62 4.08
N SER A 118 11.41 3.46 3.96
CA SER A 118 11.45 4.53 2.94
C SER A 118 11.29 3.99 1.51
N LEU A 119 11.77 2.76 1.23
CA LEU A 119 11.57 2.12 -0.08
C LEU A 119 10.08 1.85 -0.32
N THR A 120 9.38 1.30 0.66
CA THR A 120 7.93 1.03 0.55
C THR A 120 7.16 2.32 0.29
N MET A 121 7.50 3.41 0.97
CA MET A 121 6.84 4.71 0.78
C MET A 121 7.12 5.30 -0.60
N LYS A 122 8.34 5.14 -1.13
CA LYS A 122 8.69 5.53 -2.51
C LYS A 122 7.91 4.71 -3.54
N ILE A 123 7.80 3.39 -3.34
CA ILE A 123 7.01 2.50 -4.18
C ILE A 123 5.55 2.93 -4.16
N LEU A 124 4.99 3.17 -2.98
CA LEU A 124 3.60 3.62 -2.82
C LEU A 124 3.34 4.92 -3.57
N ALA A 125 4.18 5.95 -3.38
CA ALA A 125 4.06 7.21 -4.11
C ALA A 125 4.16 7.01 -5.64
N ASN A 126 5.15 6.24 -6.08
CA ASN A 126 5.38 5.98 -7.51
C ASN A 126 4.21 5.25 -8.17
N LEU A 127 3.66 4.21 -7.55
CA LEU A 127 2.61 3.39 -8.15
C LEU A 127 1.23 4.02 -8.06
N THR A 128 0.94 4.76 -6.99
CA THR A 128 -0.33 5.48 -6.84
C THR A 128 -0.35 6.80 -7.61
N GLY A 129 0.82 7.42 -7.81
CA GLY A 129 0.95 8.73 -8.46
C GLY A 129 0.49 9.89 -7.58
N VAL A 130 0.40 9.69 -6.26
CA VAL A 130 0.00 10.73 -5.31
C VAL A 130 1.07 10.95 -4.25
N GLU A 131 1.03 12.10 -3.60
CA GLU A 131 1.93 12.44 -2.50
C GLU A 131 1.61 11.60 -1.26
N ILE A 132 2.64 11.01 -0.64
CA ILE A 132 2.52 10.24 0.60
C ILE A 132 3.08 11.06 1.74
N ASN A 133 2.27 11.29 2.76
CA ASN A 133 2.60 12.07 3.94
C ASN A 133 2.58 11.20 5.19
N ILE A 134 3.72 11.15 5.89
CA ILE A 134 3.87 10.42 7.17
C ILE A 134 3.73 11.42 8.30
N PRO A 135 2.81 11.21 9.25
CA PRO A 135 2.68 12.05 10.44
C PRO A 135 3.85 11.80 11.41
N ASP A 136 4.13 12.79 12.24
CA ASP A 136 5.12 12.65 13.32
C ASP A 136 4.66 11.60 14.35
N ILE A 137 3.37 11.59 14.68
CA ILE A 137 2.74 10.58 15.53
C ILE A 137 2.21 9.46 14.64
N GLN A 138 2.85 8.28 14.71
CA GLN A 138 2.54 7.12 13.87
C GLN A 138 1.33 6.29 14.37
N GLU A 139 0.88 6.53 15.61
CA GLU A 139 -0.28 5.84 16.21
C GLU A 139 -1.55 6.71 16.06
N SER A 140 -1.92 7.05 14.83
CA SER A 140 -3.04 7.98 14.54
C SER A 140 -4.37 7.48 15.08
N THR A 141 -4.62 6.17 15.04
CA THR A 141 -5.86 5.57 15.58
C THR A 141 -5.94 5.74 17.08
N ALA A 142 -4.86 5.45 17.83
CA ALA A 142 -4.82 5.62 19.27
C ALA A 142 -4.96 7.10 19.67
N LYS A 143 -4.29 8.01 18.94
CA LYS A 143 -4.44 9.46 19.13
C LYS A 143 -5.90 9.89 18.90
N GLY A 144 -6.55 9.43 17.83
CA GLY A 144 -7.93 9.76 17.52
C GLY A 144 -8.90 9.32 18.62
N VAL A 145 -8.77 8.08 19.12
CA VAL A 145 -9.60 7.57 20.22
C VAL A 145 -9.37 8.35 21.52
N ALA A 146 -8.11 8.64 21.85
CA ALA A 146 -7.78 9.44 23.04
C ALA A 146 -8.36 10.86 22.96
N TRP A 147 -8.30 11.48 21.75
CA TRP A 147 -8.88 12.80 21.51
C TRP A 147 -10.41 12.80 21.73
N LEU A 148 -11.11 11.85 21.12
CA LEU A 148 -12.58 11.73 21.27
C LEU A 148 -12.98 11.52 22.74
N ALA A 149 -12.24 10.68 23.49
CA ALA A 149 -12.46 10.50 24.90
C ALA A 149 -12.23 11.79 25.71
N GLY A 150 -11.14 12.50 25.39
CA GLY A 150 -10.79 13.77 26.02
C GLY A 150 -11.82 14.87 25.74
N MET A 151 -12.37 14.93 24.51
CA MET A 151 -13.48 15.85 24.18
C MET A 151 -14.72 15.57 25.06
N LYS A 152 -15.04 14.29 25.28
CA LYS A 152 -16.22 13.93 26.09
C LYS A 152 -16.14 14.42 27.52
N ILE A 153 -14.95 14.52 28.09
CA ILE A 153 -14.71 14.98 29.47
C ILE A 153 -14.26 16.46 29.52
N GLY A 154 -14.28 17.18 28.40
CA GLY A 154 -13.91 18.58 28.32
C GLY A 154 -12.40 18.88 28.42
N LEU A 155 -11.54 17.86 28.20
CA LEU A 155 -10.07 18.01 28.23
C LEU A 155 -9.55 18.61 26.92
N TYR A 156 -10.18 18.26 25.79
CA TYR A 156 -9.85 18.77 24.45
C TYR A 156 -11.02 19.56 23.88
N ASN A 157 -10.68 20.51 23.01
CA ASN A 157 -11.66 21.32 22.30
C ASN A 157 -12.27 20.56 21.09
N GLN A 158 -12.73 21.28 20.08
CA GLN A 158 -13.43 20.74 18.92
C GLN A 158 -12.51 19.90 18.01
N LEU A 159 -13.10 19.17 17.06
CA LEU A 159 -12.38 18.33 16.09
C LEU A 159 -11.41 19.11 15.22
N GLU A 160 -11.70 20.37 14.94
CA GLU A 160 -10.84 21.27 14.16
C GLU A 160 -9.46 21.41 14.80
N ALA A 161 -9.38 21.49 16.13
CA ALA A 161 -8.11 21.53 16.86
C ALA A 161 -7.29 20.23 16.71
N PHE A 162 -7.94 19.08 16.46
CA PHE A 162 -7.24 17.83 16.17
C PHE A 162 -6.50 17.87 14.84
N GLU A 163 -7.06 18.52 13.82
CA GLU A 163 -6.42 18.68 12.52
C GLU A 163 -5.20 19.61 12.60
N GLU A 164 -5.27 20.67 13.41
CA GLU A 164 -4.17 21.62 13.63
C GLU A 164 -2.96 20.97 14.30
N GLU A 165 -3.17 19.93 15.11
CA GLU A 165 -2.09 19.16 15.74
C GLU A 165 -1.42 18.14 14.80
N TRP A 166 -1.90 18.00 13.56
CA TRP A 166 -1.27 17.12 12.61
C TRP A 166 0.03 17.73 12.09
N THR A 167 1.15 17.09 12.37
CA THR A 167 2.47 17.53 11.92
C THR A 167 3.06 16.54 10.94
N LEU A 168 3.62 17.06 9.85
CA LEU A 168 4.28 16.27 8.82
C LEU A 168 5.71 15.92 9.28
N LYS A 169 6.00 14.61 9.37
CA LYS A 169 7.35 14.10 9.64
C LYS A 169 8.15 13.95 8.35
N GLU A 170 7.57 13.28 7.37
CA GLU A 170 8.24 12.95 6.11
C GLU A 170 7.25 12.92 4.95
N LYS A 171 7.74 13.27 3.76
CA LYS A 171 6.96 13.32 2.53
C LYS A 171 7.67 12.58 1.40
N PHE A 172 6.90 11.81 0.63
CA PHE A 172 7.36 11.15 -0.58
C PHE A 172 6.50 11.58 -1.76
N SER A 173 7.15 12.07 -2.80
CA SER A 173 6.50 12.46 -4.05
C SER A 173 6.76 11.43 -5.14
N PRO A 174 5.81 11.19 -6.05
CA PRO A 174 6.01 10.28 -7.17
C PRO A 174 7.15 10.76 -8.06
N LYS A 175 7.99 9.81 -8.52
CA LYS A 175 9.11 10.06 -9.43
C LYS A 175 8.93 9.38 -10.79
N LEU A 176 8.11 8.32 -10.88
CA LEU A 176 7.76 7.71 -12.14
C LEU A 176 6.83 8.62 -12.94
N SER A 177 7.06 8.69 -14.25
CA SER A 177 6.12 9.32 -15.18
C SER A 177 4.77 8.57 -15.16
N SER A 178 3.71 9.23 -15.64
CA SER A 178 2.41 8.59 -15.79
C SER A 178 2.50 7.34 -16.66
N ASP A 179 3.22 7.40 -17.77
CA ASP A 179 3.33 6.30 -18.73
C ASP A 179 4.02 5.07 -18.11
N GLU A 180 5.14 5.26 -17.38
CA GLU A 180 5.83 4.17 -16.68
C GLU A 180 4.95 3.54 -15.61
N ARG A 181 4.28 4.38 -14.82
CA ARG A 181 3.37 3.94 -13.76
C ARG A 181 2.18 3.18 -14.34
N ASP A 182 1.61 3.65 -15.44
CA ASP A 182 0.45 3.04 -16.08
C ASP A 182 0.82 1.72 -16.76
N LYS A 183 2.00 1.64 -17.38
CA LYS A 183 2.53 0.37 -17.92
C LYS A 183 2.65 -0.70 -16.81
N LYS A 184 3.25 -0.36 -15.67
CA LYS A 184 3.34 -1.29 -14.51
C LYS A 184 1.95 -1.70 -14.02
N TYR A 185 1.03 -0.76 -13.93
CA TYR A 185 -0.34 -1.03 -13.47
C TYR A 185 -1.14 -1.90 -14.45
N GLU A 186 -0.95 -1.77 -15.74
CA GLU A 186 -1.53 -2.70 -16.72
C GLU A 186 -1.02 -4.15 -16.53
N GLY A 187 0.27 -4.31 -16.22
CA GLY A 187 0.84 -5.61 -15.85
C GLY A 187 0.18 -6.19 -14.59
N TRP A 188 -0.01 -5.36 -13.56
CA TRP A 188 -0.72 -5.73 -12.33
C TRP A 188 -2.16 -6.19 -12.63
N LYS A 189 -2.94 -5.43 -13.38
CA LYS A 189 -4.32 -5.80 -13.75
C LYS A 189 -4.39 -7.14 -14.48
N LYS A 190 -3.43 -7.42 -15.37
CA LYS A 190 -3.32 -8.72 -16.05
C LYS A 190 -3.02 -9.84 -15.06
N ALA A 191 -2.14 -9.63 -14.08
CA ALA A 191 -1.82 -10.61 -13.04
C ALA A 191 -3.03 -10.89 -12.17
N VAL A 192 -3.74 -9.86 -11.71
CA VAL A 192 -4.99 -10.01 -10.96
C VAL A 192 -6.05 -10.76 -11.79
N GLY A 193 -6.22 -10.40 -13.07
CA GLY A 193 -7.16 -11.09 -13.97
C GLY A 193 -6.88 -12.59 -14.12
N ARG A 194 -5.60 -13.00 -14.09
CA ARG A 194 -5.21 -14.43 -14.12
C ARG A 194 -5.40 -15.12 -12.78
N THR A 195 -5.39 -14.38 -11.68
CA THR A 195 -5.57 -14.91 -10.33
C THR A 195 -7.04 -15.16 -10.02
N ARG A 196 -7.93 -14.39 -10.62
CA ARG A 196 -9.37 -14.54 -10.45
C ARG A 196 -9.83 -15.79 -11.19
N ILE A 197 -10.54 -16.66 -10.48
CA ILE A 197 -11.19 -17.82 -11.08
C ILE A 197 -12.46 -17.28 -11.72
N SER A 198 -12.50 -17.32 -13.05
CA SER A 198 -13.76 -17.10 -13.77
C SER A 198 -14.75 -18.17 -13.33
N ALA A 199 -15.80 -17.76 -12.65
CA ALA A 199 -16.93 -18.64 -12.34
C ALA A 199 -17.67 -19.02 -13.61
#